data_65302ea18ef36c5e7e439ab95692c704
#
_entry.id   65302ea18ef36c5e7e439ab95692c704
#
_cell.length_a   1.000
_cell.length_b   1.000
_cell.length_c   1.000
_cell.angle_alpha   90.00
_cell.angle_beta   90.00
_cell.angle_gamma   90.00
#
_symmetry.space_group_name_H-M   'P 1'
#
loop_
_entity.id
_entity.type
_entity.pdbx_description
1 polymer ?
#
loop_
_entity_poly.entity_id
_entity_poly.type
_entity_poly.pdbx_seq_one_letter_code
_entity_poly.pdbx_strand_id
1 'polypeptide(L)'
;MNWKIFRSVLPLVALVAFAYYTQNLNVDYFDSEPVLKTDAEDLIWRFQVNEGDLLINKVVQINGKVTRIDSSSIILNHRIICVLDSQNVYSTSDKSITLKGRCVSYNSSKEKLLLDHIVQIMN
;
A
#
# COMPACT_ATOMS: atom_id res chain seq x y z
N MET A 1 30.87 38.37 -10.38
CA MET A 1 30.51 37.24 -9.54
C MET A 1 31.78 36.50 -9.13
N ASN A 2 31.95 36.25 -7.83
CA ASN A 2 33.17 35.63 -7.34
C ASN A 2 33.05 34.09 -7.52
N TRP A 3 33.90 33.51 -8.35
CA TRP A 3 33.95 32.09 -8.64
C TRP A 3 34.13 31.22 -7.39
N LYS A 4 34.89 31.73 -6.40
CA LYS A 4 35.14 31.01 -5.15
C LYS A 4 33.86 30.86 -4.32
N ILE A 5 32.98 31.85 -4.31
CA ILE A 5 31.70 31.81 -3.60
C ILE A 5 30.77 30.81 -4.28
N PHE A 6 30.71 30.84 -5.60
CA PHE A 6 29.91 29.89 -6.37
C PHE A 6 30.33 28.44 -6.11
N ARG A 7 31.65 28.21 -6.05
CA ARG A 7 32.22 26.90 -5.83
C ARG A 7 31.94 26.35 -4.42
N SER A 8 31.82 27.21 -3.41
CA SER A 8 31.51 26.80 -2.02
C SER A 8 30.01 26.59 -1.79
N VAL A 9 29.16 27.26 -2.55
CA VAL A 9 27.68 27.15 -2.43
C VAL A 9 27.13 25.91 -3.14
N LEU A 10 27.77 25.51 -4.25
CA LEU A 10 27.28 24.41 -5.07
C LEU A 10 27.12 23.06 -4.31
N PRO A 11 28.10 22.61 -3.50
CA PRO A 11 27.93 21.37 -2.73
C PRO A 11 26.81 21.45 -1.71
N LEU A 12 26.60 22.66 -1.11
CA LEU A 12 25.54 22.85 -0.13
C LEU A 12 24.16 22.70 -0.79
N VAL A 13 23.96 23.27 -1.97
CA VAL A 13 22.72 23.16 -2.74
C VAL A 13 22.47 21.72 -3.13
N ALA A 14 23.50 20.99 -3.54
CA ALA A 14 23.37 19.57 -3.89
C ALA A 14 22.94 18.71 -2.69
N LEU A 15 23.46 18.98 -1.49
CA LEU A 15 23.08 18.27 -0.28
C LEU A 15 21.62 18.53 0.10
N VAL A 16 21.16 19.77 0.01
CA VAL A 16 19.76 20.12 0.31
C VAL A 16 18.82 19.46 -0.70
N ALA A 17 19.15 19.47 -1.98
CA ALA A 17 18.36 18.84 -3.02
C ALA A 17 18.29 17.33 -2.83
N PHE A 18 19.39 16.70 -2.44
CA PHE A 18 19.43 15.26 -2.16
C PHE A 18 18.58 14.90 -0.95
N ALA A 19 18.67 15.66 0.13
CA ALA A 19 17.87 15.44 1.34
C ALA A 19 16.37 15.59 1.03
N TYR A 20 16.00 16.61 0.26
CA TYR A 20 14.61 16.81 -0.16
C TYR A 20 14.11 15.64 -1.01
N TYR A 21 14.92 15.18 -1.94
CA TYR A 21 14.58 14.05 -2.81
C TYR A 21 14.39 12.76 -2.01
N THR A 22 15.28 12.47 -1.05
CA THR A 22 15.17 11.28 -0.22
C THR A 22 13.95 11.31 0.71
N GLN A 23 13.56 12.48 1.20
CA GLN A 23 12.35 12.63 2.00
C GLN A 23 11.10 12.33 1.17
N ASN A 24 11.08 12.72 -0.10
CA ASN A 24 9.97 12.42 -0.99
C ASN A 24 9.87 10.94 -1.37
N LEU A 25 10.96 10.18 -1.23
CA LEU A 25 10.96 8.73 -1.46
C LEU A 25 10.45 7.94 -0.25
N ASN A 26 10.46 8.54 0.94
CA ASN A 26 9.94 7.91 2.15
C ASN A 26 8.43 8.10 2.23
N VAL A 27 7.69 7.30 1.45
CA VAL A 27 6.23 7.35 1.45
C VAL A 27 5.71 6.65 2.69
N ASP A 28 4.85 7.35 3.44
CA ASP A 28 4.11 6.75 4.55
C ASP A 28 2.85 6.11 3.99
N TYR A 29 2.91 4.79 3.76
CA TYR A 29 1.79 4.06 3.18
C TYR A 29 0.57 4.01 4.10
N PHE A 30 0.77 4.14 5.43
CA PHE A 30 -0.36 4.14 6.37
C PHE A 30 -1.20 5.41 6.26
N ASP A 31 -0.57 6.56 6.01
CA ASP A 31 -1.24 7.86 5.91
C ASP A 31 -1.51 8.28 4.45
N SER A 32 -1.07 7.48 3.48
CA SER A 32 -1.26 7.80 2.07
C SER A 32 -2.73 7.72 1.65
N GLU A 33 -3.14 8.65 0.78
CA GLU A 33 -4.45 8.57 0.15
C GLU A 33 -4.50 7.37 -0.80
N PRO A 34 -5.58 6.58 -0.78
CA PRO A 34 -5.71 5.47 -1.72
C PRO A 34 -5.93 5.99 -3.14
N VAL A 35 -5.27 5.34 -4.12
CA VAL A 35 -5.43 5.66 -5.54
C VAL A 35 -6.69 5.02 -6.11
N LEU A 36 -7.27 4.04 -5.41
CA LEU A 36 -8.46 3.34 -5.83
C LEU A 36 -9.26 2.93 -4.59
N LYS A 37 -10.57 3.14 -4.64
CA LYS A 37 -11.52 2.65 -3.63
C LYS A 37 -12.50 1.73 -4.33
N THR A 38 -12.51 0.46 -3.94
CA THR A 38 -13.35 -0.54 -4.60
C THR A 38 -13.65 -1.70 -3.63
N ASP A 39 -14.34 -2.74 -4.11
CA ASP A 39 -14.50 -3.96 -3.33
C ASP A 39 -13.42 -4.99 -3.67
N ALA A 40 -13.33 -6.03 -2.85
CA ALA A 40 -12.31 -7.07 -2.99
C ALA A 40 -12.45 -7.84 -4.30
N GLU A 41 -13.66 -8.14 -4.72
CA GLU A 41 -13.92 -8.88 -5.96
C GLU A 41 -13.48 -8.09 -7.19
N ASP A 42 -13.77 -6.78 -7.23
CA ASP A 42 -13.34 -5.92 -8.34
C ASP A 42 -11.82 -5.81 -8.40
N LEU A 43 -11.17 -5.70 -7.25
CA LEU A 43 -9.71 -5.62 -7.20
C LEU A 43 -9.07 -6.90 -7.75
N ILE A 44 -9.56 -8.06 -7.35
CA ILE A 44 -9.07 -9.35 -7.87
C ILE A 44 -9.30 -9.44 -9.38
N TRP A 45 -10.48 -9.03 -9.85
CA TRP A 45 -10.79 -9.04 -11.28
C TRP A 45 -9.80 -8.19 -12.08
N ARG A 46 -9.42 -7.03 -11.58
CA ARG A 46 -8.44 -6.15 -12.26
C ARG A 46 -7.10 -6.86 -12.45
N PHE A 47 -6.63 -7.61 -11.46
CA PHE A 47 -5.41 -8.40 -11.59
C PHE A 47 -5.57 -9.59 -12.53
N GLN A 48 -6.73 -10.22 -12.55
CA GLN A 48 -7.00 -11.34 -13.46
C GLN A 48 -7.00 -10.94 -14.93
N VAL A 49 -7.41 -9.72 -15.25
CA VAL A 49 -7.40 -9.20 -16.63
C VAL A 49 -6.13 -8.41 -16.96
N ASN A 50 -5.08 -8.51 -16.14
CA ASN A 50 -3.79 -7.84 -16.30
C ASN A 50 -3.87 -6.31 -16.23
N GLU A 51 -4.87 -5.76 -15.58
CA GLU A 51 -5.00 -4.31 -15.34
C GLU A 51 -4.47 -3.89 -13.97
N GLY A 52 -4.07 -4.86 -13.13
CA GLY A 52 -3.61 -4.59 -11.77
C GLY A 52 -2.15 -4.19 -11.65
N ASP A 53 -1.33 -4.34 -12.70
CA ASP A 53 0.11 -4.07 -12.63
C ASP A 53 0.40 -2.62 -12.23
N LEU A 54 -0.45 -1.69 -12.63
CA LEU A 54 -0.33 -0.27 -12.28
C LEU A 54 -0.63 -0.01 -10.79
N LEU A 55 -1.25 -0.97 -10.12
CA LEU A 55 -1.61 -0.85 -8.69
C LEU A 55 -0.52 -1.40 -7.77
N ILE A 56 0.47 -2.12 -8.28
CA ILE A 56 1.58 -2.64 -7.48
C ILE A 56 2.34 -1.46 -6.86
N ASN A 57 2.62 -1.57 -5.56
CA ASN A 57 3.20 -0.52 -4.72
C ASN A 57 2.29 0.70 -4.51
N LYS A 58 1.03 0.61 -4.89
CA LYS A 58 0.05 1.67 -4.67
C LYS A 58 -0.88 1.30 -3.52
N VAL A 59 -1.37 2.32 -2.83
CA VAL A 59 -2.33 2.16 -1.73
C VAL A 59 -3.74 2.12 -2.30
N VAL A 60 -4.48 1.09 -1.90
CA VAL A 60 -5.89 0.92 -2.29
C VAL A 60 -6.75 0.77 -1.05
N GLN A 61 -8.01 1.15 -1.15
CA GLN A 61 -9.01 0.92 -0.12
C GLN A 61 -10.03 -0.09 -0.65
N ILE A 62 -10.22 -1.17 0.08
CA ILE A 62 -11.10 -2.25 -0.34
C ILE A 62 -12.09 -2.62 0.76
N ASN A 63 -13.28 -3.02 0.33
CA ASN A 63 -14.30 -3.61 1.18
C ASN A 63 -14.41 -5.08 0.83
N GLY A 64 -14.29 -5.94 1.83
CA GLY A 64 -14.36 -7.37 1.61
C GLY A 64 -14.84 -8.13 2.83
N LYS A 65 -15.18 -9.40 2.62
CA LYS A 65 -15.62 -10.29 3.68
C LYS A 65 -14.42 -11.03 4.26
N VAL A 66 -14.27 -11.00 5.59
CA VAL A 66 -13.21 -11.72 6.28
C VAL A 66 -13.54 -13.21 6.23
N THR A 67 -12.69 -13.98 5.56
CA THR A 67 -12.87 -15.44 5.44
C THR A 67 -11.92 -16.23 6.32
N ARG A 68 -10.82 -15.58 6.77
CA ARG A 68 -9.88 -16.21 7.71
C ARG A 68 -9.13 -15.14 8.49
N ILE A 69 -8.87 -15.40 9.75
CA ILE A 69 -8.06 -14.55 10.62
C ILE A 69 -6.94 -15.38 11.23
N ASP A 70 -5.70 -14.95 11.00
CA ASP A 70 -4.51 -15.49 11.65
C ASP A 70 -3.90 -14.43 12.56
N SER A 71 -2.88 -14.80 13.35
CA SER A 71 -2.22 -13.88 14.26
C SER A 71 -1.51 -12.71 13.55
N SER A 72 -1.12 -12.91 12.30
CA SER A 72 -0.34 -11.93 11.52
C SER A 72 -0.98 -11.55 10.19
N SER A 73 -2.18 -12.09 9.87
CA SER A 73 -2.83 -11.81 8.59
C SER A 73 -4.33 -11.97 8.69
N ILE A 74 -5.02 -11.28 7.77
CA ILE A 74 -6.45 -11.44 7.53
C ILE A 74 -6.61 -11.75 6.04
N ILE A 75 -7.48 -12.72 5.73
CA ILE A 75 -7.79 -13.08 4.34
C ILE A 75 -9.20 -12.62 4.03
N LEU A 76 -9.33 -11.82 2.96
CA LEU A 76 -10.61 -11.32 2.47
C LEU A 76 -11.01 -12.09 1.21
N ASN A 77 -12.28 -12.50 1.16
CA ASN A 77 -12.88 -13.15 -0.03
C ASN A 77 -12.07 -14.37 -0.52
N HIS A 78 -11.39 -15.08 0.40
CA HIS A 78 -10.52 -16.24 0.14
C HIS A 78 -9.30 -15.95 -0.76
N ARG A 79 -9.11 -14.72 -1.25
CA ARG A 79 -8.09 -14.41 -2.25
C ARG A 79 -7.16 -13.26 -1.91
N ILE A 80 -7.54 -12.37 -0.99
CA ILE A 80 -6.72 -11.22 -0.62
C ILE A 80 -6.11 -11.47 0.74
N ILE A 81 -4.78 -11.62 0.78
CA ILE A 81 -4.02 -11.83 2.01
C ILE A 81 -3.52 -10.47 2.47
N CYS A 82 -3.99 -10.03 3.64
CA CYS A 82 -3.60 -8.76 4.24
C CYS A 82 -2.65 -9.03 5.39
N VAL A 83 -1.37 -8.68 5.21
CA VAL A 83 -0.34 -8.86 6.25
C VAL A 83 -0.47 -7.73 7.25
N LEU A 84 -0.60 -8.08 8.53
CA LEU A 84 -0.76 -7.12 9.61
C LEU A 84 0.60 -6.76 10.20
N ASP A 85 1.06 -5.54 9.96
CA ASP A 85 2.30 -5.02 10.53
C ASP A 85 2.07 -4.46 11.95
N SER A 86 0.83 -4.12 12.26
CA SER A 86 0.42 -3.67 13.58
C SER A 86 -0.94 -4.27 13.90
N GLN A 87 -1.24 -4.47 15.19
CA GLN A 87 -2.50 -5.08 15.62
C GLN A 87 -3.65 -4.08 15.64
N ASN A 88 -3.77 -3.27 14.59
CA ASN A 88 -4.78 -2.21 14.50
C ASN A 88 -6.03 -2.61 13.73
N VAL A 89 -6.20 -3.89 13.46
CA VAL A 89 -7.39 -4.41 12.76
C VAL A 89 -8.23 -5.22 13.75
N TYR A 90 -9.47 -4.79 13.91
CA TYR A 90 -10.44 -5.43 14.79
C TYR A 90 -11.58 -5.99 13.95
N SER A 91 -11.65 -7.31 13.83
CA SER A 91 -12.69 -7.96 13.06
C SER A 91 -12.85 -9.40 13.51
N THR A 92 -14.00 -9.98 13.17
CA THR A 92 -14.30 -11.40 13.33
C THR A 92 -14.55 -12.01 11.97
N SER A 93 -14.39 -13.34 11.85
CA SER A 93 -14.72 -14.09 10.63
C SER A 93 -16.17 -13.82 10.20
N ASP A 94 -16.40 -13.86 8.90
CA ASP A 94 -17.71 -13.70 8.24
C ASP A 94 -18.26 -12.27 8.28
N LYS A 95 -17.50 -11.30 8.74
CA LYS A 95 -17.90 -9.89 8.69
C LYS A 95 -17.26 -9.17 7.51
N SER A 96 -17.99 -8.20 6.97
CA SER A 96 -17.46 -7.29 5.95
C SER A 96 -16.73 -6.14 6.64
N ILE A 97 -15.51 -5.86 6.17
CA ILE A 97 -14.70 -4.74 6.67
C ILE A 97 -14.12 -3.95 5.51
N THR A 98 -13.74 -2.72 5.81
CA THR A 98 -13.04 -1.86 4.85
C THR A 98 -11.60 -1.69 5.33
N LEU A 99 -10.65 -1.99 4.47
CA LEU A 99 -9.22 -1.89 4.74
C LEU A 99 -8.55 -1.02 3.69
N LYS A 100 -7.51 -0.32 4.13
CA LYS A 100 -6.58 0.38 3.26
C LYS A 100 -5.24 -0.35 3.34
N GLY A 101 -4.59 -0.60 2.22
CA GLY A 101 -3.30 -1.27 2.19
C GLY A 101 -2.57 -1.07 0.88
N ARG A 102 -1.29 -1.43 0.88
CA ARG A 102 -0.44 -1.35 -0.31
C ARG A 102 -0.46 -2.69 -1.03
N CYS A 103 -0.68 -2.66 -2.35
CA CYS A 103 -0.59 -3.85 -3.19
C CYS A 103 0.88 -4.25 -3.35
N VAL A 104 1.24 -5.44 -2.90
CA VAL A 104 2.62 -5.95 -2.96
C VAL A 104 2.82 -6.81 -4.19
N SER A 105 2.01 -7.84 -4.36
CA SER A 105 2.16 -8.80 -5.46
C SER A 105 0.87 -9.55 -5.70
N TYR A 106 0.73 -10.06 -6.91
CA TYR A 106 -0.38 -10.94 -7.28
C TYR A 106 0.18 -12.25 -7.85
N ASN A 107 -0.27 -13.36 -7.29
CA ASN A 107 0.10 -14.70 -7.76
C ASN A 107 -0.98 -15.23 -8.69
N SER A 108 -0.73 -15.20 -9.99
CA SER A 108 -1.71 -15.58 -11.00
C SER A 108 -2.06 -17.07 -10.97
N SER A 109 -1.12 -17.94 -10.59
CA SER A 109 -1.37 -19.38 -10.55
C SER A 109 -2.28 -19.78 -9.39
N LYS A 110 -2.21 -19.07 -8.26
CA LYS A 110 -3.07 -19.29 -7.08
C LYS A 110 -4.21 -18.30 -7.00
N GLU A 111 -4.23 -17.28 -7.87
CA GLU A 111 -5.22 -16.20 -7.89
C GLU A 111 -5.32 -15.50 -6.53
N LYS A 112 -4.15 -15.21 -5.92
CA LYS A 112 -4.09 -14.57 -4.61
C LYS A 112 -3.32 -13.26 -4.68
N LEU A 113 -3.87 -12.23 -4.06
CA LEU A 113 -3.29 -10.90 -3.96
C LEU A 113 -2.75 -10.70 -2.55
N LEU A 114 -1.56 -10.13 -2.45
CA LEU A 114 -0.92 -9.81 -1.18
C LEU A 114 -0.92 -8.30 -0.95
N LEU A 115 -1.42 -7.87 0.21
CA LEU A 115 -1.39 -6.48 0.67
C LEU A 115 -0.61 -6.39 1.97
N ASP A 116 0.08 -5.26 2.16
CA ASP A 116 0.72 -4.92 3.43
C ASP A 116 0.34 -3.49 3.86
N HIS A 117 0.93 -3.00 4.94
CA HIS A 117 0.63 -1.67 5.50
C HIS A 117 -0.86 -1.47 5.72
N ILE A 118 -1.50 -2.46 6.33
CA ILE A 118 -2.96 -2.54 6.46
C ILE A 118 -3.44 -1.61 7.56
N VAL A 119 -4.46 -0.81 7.24
CA VAL A 119 -5.20 0.02 8.20
C VAL A 119 -6.67 -0.25 8.01
N GLN A 120 -7.37 -0.56 9.08
CA GLN A 120 -8.83 -0.71 9.03
C GLN A 120 -9.48 0.68 9.00
N ILE A 121 -10.39 0.86 8.05
CA ILE A 121 -11.18 2.09 7.95
C ILE A 121 -12.46 1.88 8.75
N MET A 122 -12.62 2.69 9.77
CA MET A 122 -13.82 2.66 10.63
C MET A 122 -14.85 3.63 10.09
N ASN A 123 -16.03 3.11 9.81
CA ASN A 123 -17.17 3.96 9.41
C ASN A 123 -18.05 4.28 10.59
#